data_57a8d5ec095b011e493f8d6ced4a70c0
#
_entry.id   57a8d5ec095b011e493f8d6ced4a70c0
#
_cell.length_a   1.000
_cell.length_b   1.000
_cell.length_c   1.000
_cell.angle_alpha   90.00
_cell.angle_beta   90.00
_cell.angle_gamma   90.00
#
_symmetry.space_group_name_H-M   'P 1'
#
loop_
_entity.id
_entity.type
_entity.pdbx_description
1 polymer ?
#
loop_
_entity_poly.entity_id
_entity_poly.type
_entity_poly.pdbx_seq_one_letter_code
_entity_poly.pdbx_strand_id
1 'polypeptide(L)'
;MSNRSKCLISYYKPYKKLFFADMLCAFTVAAITLIYPLLIRYVTNDVLVNYGINDAMKIIIKLCIAIVFLSFLEFACNYFITYKGHMMGAKMEHDMRRDIFAHLQKMPFSFYDNQKTGQLMSRVTNDLFDITELCHHGPEDVVISVIKFVGAFIILMNINVWLTLIIFAILPFMFLFALKMKKKMHAASKKNRASIADVNASVEDSLSGIRVVASFANEDVEMSKFKKGNDRWLETKNDSYTRMGLFHSGLNWFMSIINAVVLCFGGIFIAKDVINVADLLTFILYVNNLIDPIKKLINFTEQFQNGITGFERFMEIMELEPDIKDAPQAKDAGILKGDITFNQVTFKYSEDKEAVFKNINLQIKAGSYVALVGMSGVGKTTMCHLIPRFYEPTSGNITIDGNNINEYTLSSLRRNIGMVAQDVYLFAGTVMENVRYGKEDSTEEEVIEACKNANAHEFIMNLPDGYNTYIGQRGIKLSGGQKQRLSIARVFLKNPSILIFDEATSALDNESEKIVKEALERLAKNRTTIVIAHRLSTIKNAETIVVLGEEGIMEQGSHRKLIEQEGVYASLYNIN
;
A
#
# COMPACT_ATOMS: atom_id res chain seq x y z
N MET A 1 17.23 -16.74 14.70
CA MET A 1 16.41 -16.06 13.67
C MET A 1 15.73 -14.88 14.33
N SER A 2 15.76 -13.70 13.71
CA SER A 2 15.05 -12.53 14.20
C SER A 2 13.52 -12.77 14.16
N ASN A 3 12.75 -12.05 14.97
CA ASN A 3 11.29 -12.15 14.93
C ASN A 3 10.73 -11.85 13.54
N ARG A 4 11.33 -10.94 12.80
CA ARG A 4 10.97 -10.59 11.41
C ARG A 4 11.14 -11.78 10.47
N SER A 5 12.28 -12.51 10.53
CA SER A 5 12.49 -13.70 9.70
C SER A 5 11.48 -14.81 10.01
N LYS A 6 11.08 -14.97 11.27
CA LYS A 6 10.02 -15.93 11.66
C LYS A 6 8.67 -15.54 11.06
N CYS A 7 8.38 -14.25 11.02
CA CYS A 7 7.16 -13.72 10.40
C CYS A 7 7.11 -14.05 8.90
N LEU A 8 8.19 -13.78 8.15
CA LEU A 8 8.24 -14.11 6.72
C LEU A 8 8.03 -15.61 6.47
N ILE A 9 8.70 -16.47 7.25
CA ILE A 9 8.56 -17.92 7.13
C ILE A 9 7.15 -18.37 7.49
N SER A 10 6.44 -17.66 8.36
CA SER A 10 5.06 -18.02 8.74
C SER A 10 4.10 -17.98 7.55
N TYR A 11 4.32 -17.09 6.57
CA TYR A 11 3.52 -17.02 5.34
C TYR A 11 3.76 -18.19 4.37
N TYR A 12 4.89 -18.92 4.50
CA TYR A 12 5.10 -20.16 3.74
C TYR A 12 4.37 -21.37 4.34
N LYS A 13 4.07 -21.36 5.64
CA LYS A 13 3.50 -22.54 6.33
C LYS A 13 2.23 -23.12 5.68
N PRO A 14 1.24 -22.29 5.27
CA PRO A 14 0.05 -22.79 4.59
C PRO A 14 0.36 -23.45 3.24
N TYR A 15 1.42 -23.01 2.58
CA TYR A 15 1.77 -23.36 1.21
C TYR A 15 2.98 -24.28 1.08
N LYS A 16 3.49 -24.87 2.18
CA LYS A 16 4.69 -25.71 2.22
C LYS A 16 4.70 -26.84 1.19
N LYS A 17 3.53 -27.48 0.93
CA LYS A 17 3.42 -28.55 -0.06
C LYS A 17 3.67 -28.02 -1.48
N LEU A 18 3.14 -26.85 -1.82
CA LEU A 18 3.37 -26.19 -3.10
C LEU A 18 4.83 -25.79 -3.25
N PHE A 19 5.43 -25.22 -2.21
CA PHE A 19 6.84 -24.83 -2.20
C PHE A 19 7.78 -26.01 -2.48
N PHE A 20 7.60 -27.14 -1.77
CA PHE A 20 8.45 -28.31 -2.00
C PHE A 20 8.21 -28.96 -3.36
N ALA A 21 6.97 -28.97 -3.87
CA ALA A 21 6.68 -29.46 -5.22
C ALA A 21 7.33 -28.57 -6.28
N ASP A 22 7.32 -27.26 -6.09
CA ASP A 22 7.96 -26.27 -6.95
C ASP A 22 9.48 -26.46 -6.97
N MET A 23 10.11 -26.61 -5.81
CA MET A 23 11.54 -26.93 -5.70
C MET A 23 11.92 -28.25 -6.35
N LEU A 24 11.05 -29.28 -6.24
CA LEU A 24 11.28 -30.57 -6.91
C LEU A 24 11.19 -30.43 -8.44
N CYS A 25 10.20 -29.67 -8.94
CA CYS A 25 10.12 -29.38 -10.38
C CYS A 25 11.34 -28.59 -10.86
N ALA A 26 11.78 -27.57 -10.10
CA ALA A 26 12.98 -26.79 -10.40
C ALA A 26 14.24 -27.67 -10.46
N PHE A 27 14.41 -28.58 -9.49
CA PHE A 27 15.46 -29.58 -9.50
C PHE A 27 15.39 -30.46 -10.74
N THR A 28 14.21 -30.96 -11.09
CA THR A 28 14.00 -31.85 -12.24
C THR A 28 14.35 -31.15 -13.56
N VAL A 29 13.90 -29.92 -13.75
CA VAL A 29 14.25 -29.10 -14.95
C VAL A 29 15.77 -28.89 -15.06
N ALA A 30 16.41 -28.53 -13.94
CA ALA A 30 17.87 -28.35 -13.93
C ALA A 30 18.61 -29.64 -14.24
N ALA A 31 18.17 -30.78 -13.69
CA ALA A 31 18.77 -32.09 -13.98
C ALA A 31 18.58 -32.49 -15.45
N ILE A 32 17.40 -32.34 -16.03
CA ILE A 32 17.12 -32.63 -17.45
C ILE A 32 18.03 -31.79 -18.35
N THR A 33 18.17 -30.48 -18.06
CA THR A 33 19.04 -29.58 -18.83
C THR A 33 20.52 -30.05 -18.83
N LEU A 34 20.98 -30.68 -17.72
CA LEU A 34 22.33 -31.24 -17.63
C LEU A 34 22.47 -32.59 -18.38
N ILE A 35 21.40 -33.35 -18.53
CA ILE A 35 21.40 -34.64 -19.20
C ILE A 35 21.51 -34.49 -20.73
N TYR A 36 20.92 -33.52 -21.35
CA TYR A 36 20.90 -33.36 -22.82
C TYR A 36 22.29 -33.36 -23.47
N PRO A 37 23.29 -32.58 -23.00
CA PRO A 37 24.64 -32.66 -23.60
C PRO A 37 25.32 -34.01 -23.42
N LEU A 38 25.03 -34.74 -22.32
CA LEU A 38 25.57 -36.11 -22.11
C LEU A 38 24.98 -37.12 -23.08
N LEU A 39 23.68 -37.02 -23.39
CA LEU A 39 23.04 -37.87 -24.39
C LEU A 39 23.64 -37.65 -25.80
N ILE A 40 23.88 -36.38 -26.14
CA ILE A 40 24.52 -36.01 -27.41
C ILE A 40 25.94 -36.59 -27.44
N ARG A 41 26.70 -36.43 -26.36
CA ARG A 41 28.05 -37.01 -26.23
C ARG A 41 28.03 -38.53 -26.39
N TYR A 42 27.08 -39.21 -25.73
CA TYR A 42 26.96 -40.68 -25.83
C TYR A 42 26.63 -41.12 -27.26
N VAL A 43 25.74 -40.43 -27.96
CA VAL A 43 25.47 -40.76 -29.38
C VAL A 43 26.71 -40.58 -30.25
N THR A 44 27.40 -39.44 -30.10
CA THR A 44 28.53 -39.09 -30.99
C THR A 44 29.82 -39.83 -30.68
N ASN A 45 30.06 -40.16 -29.39
CA ASN A 45 31.30 -40.80 -28.97
C ASN A 45 31.23 -42.33 -28.92
N ASP A 46 30.08 -42.86 -28.55
CA ASP A 46 29.92 -44.28 -28.27
C ASP A 46 29.09 -44.98 -29.35
N VAL A 47 27.88 -44.46 -29.64
CA VAL A 47 26.91 -45.13 -30.52
C VAL A 47 27.36 -45.14 -31.98
N LEU A 48 27.79 -43.98 -32.49
CA LEU A 48 28.20 -43.85 -33.91
C LEU A 48 29.58 -44.44 -34.19
N VAL A 49 30.43 -44.66 -33.16
CA VAL A 49 31.79 -45.18 -33.32
C VAL A 49 31.84 -46.69 -33.13
N ASN A 50 31.10 -47.25 -32.15
CA ASN A 50 31.28 -48.64 -31.73
C ASN A 50 30.19 -49.59 -32.26
N TYR A 51 29.09 -49.09 -32.83
CA TYR A 51 27.98 -49.95 -33.29
C TYR A 51 27.80 -49.88 -34.81
N GLY A 52 27.48 -51.03 -35.41
CA GLY A 52 27.07 -51.07 -36.81
C GLY A 52 25.75 -50.29 -37.07
N ILE A 53 25.51 -49.85 -38.30
CA ILE A 53 24.42 -48.94 -38.70
C ILE A 53 23.08 -49.38 -38.14
N ASN A 54 22.71 -50.67 -38.24
CA ASN A 54 21.42 -51.18 -37.82
C ASN A 54 21.23 -51.13 -36.28
N ASP A 55 22.25 -51.40 -35.51
CA ASP A 55 22.17 -51.35 -34.03
C ASP A 55 22.31 -49.93 -33.51
N ALA A 56 23.13 -49.09 -34.15
CA ALA A 56 23.20 -47.67 -33.88
C ALA A 56 21.82 -46.99 -34.09
N MET A 57 21.12 -47.31 -35.20
CA MET A 57 19.75 -46.79 -35.43
C MET A 57 18.78 -47.19 -34.33
N LYS A 58 18.80 -48.44 -33.85
CA LYS A 58 17.91 -48.89 -32.75
C LYS A 58 18.17 -48.11 -31.46
N ILE A 59 19.46 -47.87 -31.12
CA ILE A 59 19.84 -47.11 -29.93
C ILE A 59 19.42 -45.64 -30.09
N ILE A 60 19.68 -45.02 -31.22
CA ILE A 60 19.31 -43.64 -31.50
C ILE A 60 17.78 -43.45 -31.41
N ILE A 61 16.97 -44.37 -31.97
CA ILE A 61 15.51 -44.32 -31.84
C ILE A 61 15.06 -44.37 -30.39
N LYS A 62 15.66 -45.28 -29.57
CA LYS A 62 15.34 -45.36 -28.14
C LYS A 62 15.70 -44.06 -27.41
N LEU A 63 16.88 -43.47 -27.73
CA LEU A 63 17.30 -42.20 -27.17
C LEU A 63 16.40 -41.03 -27.58
N CYS A 64 15.96 -41.00 -28.86
CA CYS A 64 14.99 -40.02 -29.32
C CYS A 64 13.66 -40.10 -28.54
N ILE A 65 13.16 -41.32 -28.30
CA ILE A 65 11.97 -41.53 -27.46
C ILE A 65 12.21 -41.04 -26.05
N ALA A 66 13.36 -41.34 -25.44
CA ALA A 66 13.74 -40.88 -24.11
C ALA A 66 13.84 -39.33 -24.03
N ILE A 67 14.45 -38.70 -25.06
CA ILE A 67 14.54 -37.22 -25.14
C ILE A 67 13.16 -36.59 -25.25
N VAL A 68 12.24 -37.15 -26.07
CA VAL A 68 10.86 -36.67 -26.17
C VAL A 68 10.14 -36.80 -24.83
N PHE A 69 10.34 -37.92 -24.11
CA PHE A 69 9.77 -38.08 -22.78
C PHE A 69 10.34 -37.07 -21.77
N LEU A 70 11.65 -36.85 -21.76
CA LEU A 70 12.30 -35.86 -20.90
C LEU A 70 11.84 -34.45 -21.24
N SER A 71 11.67 -34.10 -22.51
CA SER A 71 11.13 -32.81 -22.94
C SER A 71 9.67 -32.59 -22.47
N PHE A 72 8.84 -33.64 -22.51
CA PHE A 72 7.49 -33.58 -21.98
C PHE A 72 7.49 -33.40 -20.47
N LEU A 73 8.37 -34.11 -19.75
CA LEU A 73 8.52 -33.92 -18.29
C LEU A 73 9.02 -32.52 -17.95
N GLU A 74 9.99 -32.01 -18.69
CA GLU A 74 10.49 -30.63 -18.57
C GLU A 74 9.36 -29.60 -18.80
N PHE A 75 8.55 -29.79 -19.85
CA PHE A 75 7.37 -28.97 -20.10
C PHE A 75 6.39 -28.99 -18.94
N ALA A 76 6.05 -30.19 -18.41
CA ALA A 76 5.12 -30.32 -17.29
C ALA A 76 5.66 -29.65 -16.01
N CYS A 77 6.96 -29.80 -15.71
CA CYS A 77 7.61 -29.13 -14.59
C CYS A 77 7.64 -27.61 -14.77
N ASN A 78 8.01 -27.11 -15.94
CA ASN A 78 8.01 -25.67 -16.24
C ASN A 78 6.60 -25.08 -16.16
N TYR A 79 5.58 -25.79 -16.65
CA TYR A 79 4.20 -25.39 -16.48
C TYR A 79 3.80 -25.31 -15.00
N PHE A 80 4.20 -26.29 -14.19
CA PHE A 80 3.94 -26.29 -12.75
C PHE A 80 4.61 -25.10 -12.06
N ILE A 81 5.89 -24.85 -12.31
CA ILE A 81 6.67 -23.74 -11.78
C ILE A 81 5.97 -22.41 -12.14
N THR A 82 5.73 -22.20 -13.44
CA THR A 82 5.15 -20.95 -13.93
C THR A 82 3.73 -20.72 -13.41
N TYR A 83 2.91 -21.76 -13.31
CA TYR A 83 1.52 -21.61 -12.85
C TYR A 83 1.40 -21.71 -11.33
N LYS A 84 1.79 -22.83 -10.75
CA LYS A 84 1.55 -23.11 -9.32
C LYS A 84 2.52 -22.35 -8.41
N GLY A 85 3.77 -22.15 -8.85
CA GLY A 85 4.74 -21.35 -8.14
C GLY A 85 4.30 -19.88 -8.05
N HIS A 86 3.95 -19.25 -9.17
CA HIS A 86 3.41 -17.87 -9.15
C HIS A 86 2.10 -17.77 -8.36
N MET A 87 1.21 -18.77 -8.45
CA MET A 87 0.00 -18.79 -7.62
C MET A 87 0.29 -18.93 -6.12
N MET A 88 1.39 -19.57 -5.74
CA MET A 88 1.85 -19.58 -4.35
C MET A 88 2.24 -18.17 -3.90
N GLY A 89 3.05 -17.46 -4.70
CA GLY A 89 3.40 -16.06 -4.46
C GLY A 89 2.16 -15.17 -4.31
N ALA A 90 1.23 -15.27 -5.27
CA ALA A 90 -0.02 -14.50 -5.24
C ALA A 90 -0.89 -14.77 -4.00
N LYS A 91 -0.94 -16.02 -3.52
CA LYS A 91 -1.65 -16.35 -2.28
C LYS A 91 -0.96 -15.79 -1.04
N MET A 92 0.36 -15.81 -1.00
CA MET A 92 1.12 -15.16 0.08
C MET A 92 0.87 -13.65 0.08
N GLU A 93 0.89 -13.01 -1.10
CA GLU A 93 0.56 -11.59 -1.26
C GLU A 93 -0.86 -11.27 -0.78
N HIS A 94 -1.83 -12.10 -1.15
CA HIS A 94 -3.21 -11.96 -0.68
C HIS A 94 -3.29 -12.00 0.85
N ASP A 95 -2.63 -12.96 1.51
CA ASP A 95 -2.66 -13.09 2.97
C ASP A 95 -1.96 -11.90 3.64
N MET A 96 -0.78 -11.48 3.15
CA MET A 96 -0.06 -10.31 3.66
C MET A 96 -0.89 -9.02 3.47
N ARG A 97 -1.56 -8.88 2.32
CA ARG A 97 -2.42 -7.72 2.02
C ARG A 97 -3.61 -7.65 2.97
N ARG A 98 -4.25 -8.79 3.23
CA ARG A 98 -5.33 -8.88 4.21
C ARG A 98 -4.86 -8.48 5.60
N ASP A 99 -3.71 -8.99 6.04
CA ASP A 99 -3.20 -8.78 7.39
C ASP A 99 -2.77 -7.32 7.60
N ILE A 100 -2.06 -6.71 6.64
CA ILE A 100 -1.68 -5.29 6.73
C ILE A 100 -2.91 -4.37 6.67
N PHE A 101 -3.89 -4.68 5.82
CA PHE A 101 -5.11 -3.88 5.74
C PHE A 101 -5.93 -3.98 7.04
N ALA A 102 -6.07 -5.17 7.61
CA ALA A 102 -6.71 -5.38 8.90
C ALA A 102 -5.97 -4.66 10.05
N HIS A 103 -4.65 -4.59 9.97
CA HIS A 103 -3.83 -3.87 10.94
C HIS A 103 -4.01 -2.35 10.80
N LEU A 104 -3.96 -1.82 9.58
CA LEU A 104 -4.22 -0.41 9.29
C LEU A 104 -5.58 0.05 9.83
N GLN A 105 -6.65 -0.76 9.71
CA GLN A 105 -7.97 -0.39 10.26
C GLN A 105 -7.99 -0.21 11.79
N LYS A 106 -6.96 -0.66 12.50
CA LYS A 106 -6.83 -0.53 13.97
C LYS A 106 -5.93 0.64 14.38
N MET A 107 -5.24 1.29 13.44
CA MET A 107 -4.34 2.39 13.73
C MET A 107 -5.10 3.63 14.21
N PRO A 108 -4.55 4.40 15.17
CA PRO A 108 -5.14 5.64 15.65
C PRO A 108 -5.05 6.76 14.60
N PHE A 109 -5.82 7.82 14.79
CA PHE A 109 -5.80 8.97 13.89
C PHE A 109 -4.44 9.66 13.84
N SER A 110 -3.71 9.71 14.97
CA SER A 110 -2.34 10.23 15.05
C SER A 110 -1.38 9.60 14.04
N PHE A 111 -1.57 8.33 13.71
CA PHE A 111 -0.82 7.64 12.65
C PHE A 111 -1.15 8.23 11.27
N TYR A 112 -2.43 8.41 10.96
CA TYR A 112 -2.88 8.91 9.65
C TYR A 112 -2.55 10.37 9.42
N ASP A 113 -2.54 11.21 10.46
CA ASP A 113 -2.15 12.63 10.38
C ASP A 113 -0.72 12.82 9.86
N ASN A 114 0.16 11.85 10.15
CA ASN A 114 1.56 11.89 9.77
C ASN A 114 1.91 11.07 8.51
N GLN A 115 0.93 10.37 7.90
CA GLN A 115 1.15 9.48 6.77
C GLN A 115 0.49 10.00 5.49
N LYS A 116 1.18 9.86 4.38
CA LYS A 116 0.59 10.13 3.07
C LYS A 116 -0.14 8.87 2.56
N THR A 117 -1.42 8.97 2.27
CA THR A 117 -2.25 7.87 1.77
C THR A 117 -1.61 7.13 0.58
N GLY A 118 -0.99 7.87 -0.37
CA GLY A 118 -0.30 7.27 -1.51
C GLY A 118 0.89 6.39 -1.11
N GLN A 119 1.60 6.72 -0.03
CA GLN A 119 2.68 5.87 0.49
C GLN A 119 2.13 4.59 1.10
N LEU A 120 1.04 4.67 1.88
CA LEU A 120 0.38 3.48 2.42
C LEU A 120 -0.17 2.58 1.32
N MET A 121 -0.76 3.15 0.26
CA MET A 121 -1.18 2.38 -0.92
C MET A 121 -0.01 1.63 -1.56
N SER A 122 1.13 2.29 -1.76
CA SER A 122 2.33 1.64 -2.31
C SER A 122 2.83 0.49 -1.43
N ARG A 123 2.75 0.62 -0.10
CA ARG A 123 3.11 -0.47 0.83
C ARG A 123 2.17 -1.67 0.75
N VAL A 124 0.87 -1.43 0.51
CA VAL A 124 -0.15 -2.49 0.38
C VAL A 124 -0.12 -3.16 -1.01
N THR A 125 0.50 -2.54 -2.01
CA THR A 125 0.56 -3.04 -3.39
C THR A 125 1.98 -3.40 -3.82
N ASN A 126 2.81 -2.40 -4.10
CA ASN A 126 4.12 -2.60 -4.72
C ASN A 126 5.12 -3.33 -3.79
N ASP A 127 5.18 -2.93 -2.51
CA ASP A 127 6.11 -3.56 -1.57
C ASP A 127 5.74 -5.04 -1.35
N LEU A 128 4.45 -5.39 -1.30
CA LEU A 128 4.02 -6.78 -1.17
C LEU A 128 4.34 -7.61 -2.42
N PHE A 129 4.18 -7.03 -3.61
CA PHE A 129 4.59 -7.66 -4.85
C PHE A 129 6.09 -7.98 -4.85
N ASP A 130 6.95 -7.01 -4.50
CA ASP A 130 8.39 -7.21 -4.43
C ASP A 130 8.79 -8.30 -3.41
N ILE A 131 8.09 -8.38 -2.27
CA ILE A 131 8.31 -9.43 -1.26
C ILE A 131 7.98 -10.80 -1.84
N THR A 132 6.83 -10.94 -2.49
CA THR A 132 6.34 -12.25 -2.95
C THR A 132 7.09 -12.73 -4.18
N GLU A 133 7.53 -11.83 -5.05
CA GLU A 133 8.48 -12.14 -6.12
C GLU A 133 9.79 -12.71 -5.57
N LEU A 134 10.35 -12.09 -4.51
CA LEU A 134 11.52 -12.63 -3.83
C LEU A 134 11.23 -14.02 -3.23
N CYS A 135 10.08 -14.20 -2.60
CA CYS A 135 9.71 -15.44 -1.92
C CYS A 135 9.51 -16.60 -2.88
N HIS A 136 9.05 -16.33 -4.11
CA HIS A 136 8.84 -17.36 -5.12
C HIS A 136 10.09 -17.57 -5.96
N HIS A 137 10.53 -16.55 -6.71
CA HIS A 137 11.67 -16.68 -7.62
C HIS A 137 13.02 -16.84 -6.92
N GLY A 138 13.17 -16.27 -5.71
CA GLY A 138 14.45 -16.31 -5.00
C GLY A 138 14.97 -17.73 -4.77
N PRO A 139 14.23 -18.59 -4.07
CA PRO A 139 14.64 -19.98 -3.84
C PRO A 139 14.77 -20.78 -5.14
N GLU A 140 13.84 -20.60 -6.09
CA GLU A 140 13.81 -21.30 -7.37
C GLU A 140 15.06 -20.99 -8.20
N ASP A 141 15.34 -19.71 -8.46
CA ASP A 141 16.45 -19.27 -9.29
C ASP A 141 17.81 -19.66 -8.69
N VAL A 142 17.93 -19.61 -7.36
CA VAL A 142 19.13 -20.04 -6.66
C VAL A 142 19.32 -21.55 -6.82
N VAL A 143 18.27 -22.36 -6.59
CA VAL A 143 18.33 -23.82 -6.71
C VAL A 143 18.71 -24.24 -8.14
N ILE A 144 17.99 -23.73 -9.15
CA ILE A 144 18.27 -24.03 -10.56
C ILE A 144 19.71 -23.62 -10.93
N SER A 145 20.14 -22.41 -10.54
CA SER A 145 21.46 -21.90 -10.90
C SER A 145 22.59 -22.69 -10.25
N VAL A 146 22.45 -23.00 -8.94
CA VAL A 146 23.47 -23.80 -8.23
C VAL A 146 23.59 -25.20 -8.82
N ILE A 147 22.48 -25.88 -9.09
CA ILE A 147 22.48 -27.23 -9.66
C ILE A 147 23.12 -27.21 -11.05
N LYS A 148 22.72 -26.28 -11.93
CA LYS A 148 23.32 -26.18 -13.28
C LYS A 148 24.79 -25.85 -13.23
N PHE A 149 25.21 -24.95 -12.34
CA PHE A 149 26.61 -24.53 -12.23
C PHE A 149 27.50 -25.64 -11.67
N VAL A 150 27.11 -26.23 -10.54
CA VAL A 150 27.85 -27.31 -9.89
C VAL A 150 27.81 -28.60 -10.74
N GLY A 151 26.65 -28.92 -11.30
CA GLY A 151 26.49 -30.08 -12.18
C GLY A 151 27.34 -29.99 -13.44
N ALA A 152 27.31 -28.85 -14.13
CA ALA A 152 28.17 -28.63 -15.31
C ALA A 152 29.66 -28.70 -14.93
N PHE A 153 30.08 -28.11 -13.81
CA PHE A 153 31.44 -28.16 -13.33
C PHE A 153 31.91 -29.63 -13.12
N ILE A 154 31.12 -30.42 -12.36
CA ILE A 154 31.46 -31.82 -12.07
C ILE A 154 31.52 -32.63 -13.35
N ILE A 155 30.56 -32.46 -14.26
CA ILE A 155 30.54 -33.23 -15.52
C ILE A 155 31.73 -32.87 -16.39
N LEU A 156 32.03 -31.60 -16.59
CA LEU A 156 33.14 -31.13 -17.41
C LEU A 156 34.50 -31.51 -16.80
N MET A 157 34.65 -31.50 -15.48
CA MET A 157 35.86 -31.99 -14.78
C MET A 157 36.14 -33.46 -15.06
N ASN A 158 35.10 -34.29 -15.19
CA ASN A 158 35.23 -35.71 -15.53
C ASN A 158 35.59 -35.94 -17.02
N ILE A 159 35.33 -34.96 -17.90
CA ILE A 159 35.69 -35.04 -19.31
C ILE A 159 37.16 -34.59 -19.51
N ASN A 160 37.45 -33.34 -19.09
CA ASN A 160 38.83 -32.83 -19.14
C ASN A 160 39.04 -31.74 -18.08
N VAL A 161 39.93 -32.01 -17.14
CA VAL A 161 40.26 -31.14 -16.00
C VAL A 161 40.79 -29.77 -16.46
N TRP A 162 41.77 -29.80 -17.38
CA TRP A 162 42.45 -28.55 -17.79
C TRP A 162 41.55 -27.60 -18.55
N LEU A 163 40.76 -28.11 -19.50
CA LEU A 163 39.83 -27.28 -20.26
C LEU A 163 38.75 -26.68 -19.33
N THR A 164 38.27 -27.49 -18.38
CA THR A 164 37.29 -27.01 -17.38
C THR A 164 37.87 -25.90 -16.52
N LEU A 165 39.08 -26.06 -15.98
CA LEU A 165 39.71 -25.03 -15.15
C LEU A 165 39.96 -23.74 -15.93
N ILE A 166 40.39 -23.82 -17.20
CA ILE A 166 40.55 -22.62 -18.06
C ILE A 166 39.25 -21.87 -18.22
N ILE A 167 38.13 -22.57 -18.50
CA ILE A 167 36.79 -21.96 -18.67
C ILE A 167 36.34 -21.34 -17.35
N PHE A 168 36.40 -22.10 -16.27
CA PHE A 168 35.90 -21.64 -14.96
C PHE A 168 36.78 -20.53 -14.36
N ALA A 169 38.02 -20.37 -14.77
CA ALA A 169 38.86 -19.23 -14.39
C ALA A 169 38.40 -17.91 -15.00
N ILE A 170 37.67 -17.92 -16.14
CA ILE A 170 37.14 -16.71 -16.78
C ILE A 170 35.83 -16.25 -16.08
N LEU A 171 35.05 -17.19 -15.55
CA LEU A 171 33.73 -16.88 -14.97
C LEU A 171 33.77 -15.88 -13.81
N PRO A 172 34.71 -15.90 -12.86
CA PRO A 172 34.85 -14.89 -11.82
C PRO A 172 35.00 -13.45 -12.38
N PHE A 173 35.81 -13.31 -13.46
CA PHE A 173 36.00 -11.99 -14.10
C PHE A 173 34.69 -11.49 -14.75
N MET A 174 33.98 -12.37 -15.43
CA MET A 174 32.66 -12.10 -15.99
C MET A 174 31.69 -11.70 -14.89
N PHE A 175 31.68 -12.42 -13.75
CA PHE A 175 30.81 -12.12 -12.62
C PHE A 175 31.13 -10.77 -11.98
N LEU A 176 32.40 -10.46 -11.74
CA LEU A 176 32.84 -9.16 -11.21
C LEU A 176 32.48 -8.00 -12.16
N PHE A 177 32.69 -8.21 -13.48
CA PHE A 177 32.23 -7.23 -14.48
C PHE A 177 30.73 -7.00 -14.41
N ALA A 178 29.95 -8.10 -14.36
CA ALA A 178 28.51 -8.05 -14.30
C ALA A 178 28.01 -7.31 -13.06
N LEU A 179 28.53 -7.58 -11.87
CA LEU A 179 28.19 -6.88 -10.63
C LEU A 179 28.51 -5.38 -10.72
N LYS A 180 29.70 -5.03 -11.24
CA LYS A 180 30.12 -3.63 -11.39
C LYS A 180 29.22 -2.87 -12.37
N MET A 181 28.88 -3.49 -13.52
CA MET A 181 28.00 -2.85 -14.51
C MET A 181 26.56 -2.80 -14.04
N LYS A 182 26.06 -3.83 -13.36
CA LYS A 182 24.71 -3.84 -12.74
C LYS A 182 24.56 -2.68 -11.76
N LYS A 183 25.54 -2.44 -10.87
CA LYS A 183 25.53 -1.31 -9.92
C LYS A 183 25.46 0.03 -10.65
N LYS A 184 26.24 0.23 -11.73
CA LYS A 184 26.20 1.44 -12.55
C LYS A 184 24.86 1.61 -13.26
N MET A 185 24.32 0.54 -13.83
CA MET A 185 23.01 0.52 -14.49
C MET A 185 21.89 0.86 -13.51
N HIS A 186 21.91 0.28 -12.29
CA HIS A 186 20.93 0.59 -11.24
C HIS A 186 20.98 2.06 -10.83
N ALA A 187 22.18 2.63 -10.65
CA ALA A 187 22.33 4.07 -10.31
C ALA A 187 21.78 4.97 -11.41
N ALA A 188 22.07 4.67 -12.69
CA ALA A 188 21.53 5.42 -13.82
C ALA A 188 20.00 5.29 -13.93
N SER A 189 19.46 4.08 -13.73
CA SER A 189 18.03 3.82 -13.72
C SER A 189 17.31 4.57 -12.58
N LYS A 190 17.93 4.62 -11.39
CA LYS A 190 17.40 5.40 -10.26
C LYS A 190 17.34 6.90 -10.58
N LYS A 191 18.40 7.46 -11.22
CA LYS A 191 18.44 8.85 -11.66
C LYS A 191 17.37 9.14 -12.71
N ASN A 192 17.17 8.22 -13.66
CA ASN A 192 16.11 8.33 -14.68
C ASN A 192 14.71 8.29 -14.06
N ARG A 193 14.48 7.41 -13.06
CA ARG A 193 13.20 7.37 -12.32
C ARG A 193 12.92 8.66 -11.55
N ALA A 194 13.93 9.29 -10.96
CA ALA A 194 13.77 10.57 -10.31
C ALA A 194 13.42 11.67 -11.34
N SER A 195 14.09 11.70 -12.48
CA SER A 195 13.83 12.68 -13.53
C SER A 195 12.43 12.56 -14.14
N ILE A 196 11.90 11.34 -14.34
CA ILE A 196 10.51 11.18 -14.82
C ILE A 196 9.49 11.57 -13.75
N ALA A 197 9.81 11.38 -12.45
CA ALA A 197 8.96 11.84 -11.37
C ALA A 197 8.85 13.38 -11.34
N ASP A 198 9.95 14.09 -11.60
CA ASP A 198 9.96 15.56 -11.73
C ASP A 198 9.08 16.02 -12.90
N VAL A 199 9.15 15.31 -14.05
CA VAL A 199 8.28 15.57 -15.21
C VAL A 199 6.81 15.34 -14.86
N ASN A 200 6.49 14.23 -14.20
CA ASN A 200 5.12 13.91 -13.80
C ASN A 200 4.55 14.96 -12.83
N ALA A 201 5.34 15.42 -11.85
CA ALA A 201 4.93 16.48 -10.93
C ALA A 201 4.65 17.79 -11.68
N SER A 202 5.50 18.17 -12.65
CA SER A 202 5.27 19.37 -13.47
C SER A 202 4.00 19.25 -14.33
N VAL A 203 3.72 18.07 -14.89
CA VAL A 203 2.49 17.81 -15.66
C VAL A 203 1.26 17.85 -14.74
N GLU A 204 1.35 17.25 -13.56
CA GLU A 204 0.26 17.26 -12.56
C GLU A 204 -0.09 18.71 -12.15
N ASP A 205 0.92 19.53 -11.83
CA ASP A 205 0.73 20.93 -11.48
C ASP A 205 0.07 21.72 -12.62
N SER A 206 0.60 21.62 -13.84
CA SER A 206 0.05 22.34 -15.00
C SER A 206 -1.38 21.90 -15.33
N LEU A 207 -1.69 20.61 -15.28
CA LEU A 207 -3.04 20.08 -15.56
C LEU A 207 -4.03 20.39 -14.43
N SER A 208 -3.60 20.33 -13.19
CA SER A 208 -4.43 20.71 -12.04
C SER A 208 -4.74 22.20 -12.04
N GLY A 209 -3.76 23.01 -12.45
CA GLY A 209 -3.87 24.46 -12.59
C GLY A 209 -4.31 24.94 -13.98
N ILE A 210 -4.81 24.07 -14.87
CA ILE A 210 -5.06 24.41 -16.28
C ILE A 210 -5.97 25.64 -16.48
N ARG A 211 -6.94 25.83 -15.59
CA ARG A 211 -7.81 27.02 -15.62
C ARG A 211 -7.03 28.30 -15.33
N VAL A 212 -6.02 28.23 -14.44
CA VAL A 212 -5.16 29.37 -14.12
C VAL A 212 -4.24 29.62 -15.31
N VAL A 213 -3.60 28.58 -15.86
CA VAL A 213 -2.75 28.70 -17.07
C VAL A 213 -3.50 29.41 -18.19
N ALA A 214 -4.71 28.92 -18.51
CA ALA A 214 -5.54 29.50 -19.57
C ALA A 214 -6.02 30.94 -19.24
N SER A 215 -6.36 31.23 -17.96
CA SER A 215 -6.81 32.57 -17.57
C SER A 215 -5.73 33.65 -17.69
N PHE A 216 -4.46 33.26 -17.61
CA PHE A 216 -3.32 34.16 -17.77
C PHE A 216 -2.64 34.03 -19.14
N ALA A 217 -3.17 33.19 -20.05
CA ALA A 217 -2.60 32.90 -21.37
C ALA A 217 -1.09 32.53 -21.29
N ASN A 218 -0.73 31.67 -20.33
CA ASN A 218 0.66 31.27 -20.02
C ASN A 218 1.00 29.85 -20.51
N GLU A 219 0.34 29.34 -21.54
CA GLU A 219 0.56 28.01 -22.13
C GLU A 219 2.03 27.85 -22.60
N ASP A 220 2.62 28.88 -23.20
CA ASP A 220 4.02 28.87 -23.66
C ASP A 220 5.01 28.79 -22.49
N VAL A 221 4.70 29.41 -21.36
CA VAL A 221 5.51 29.33 -20.13
C VAL A 221 5.51 27.90 -19.60
N GLU A 222 4.34 27.27 -19.50
CA GLU A 222 4.22 25.89 -19.03
C GLU A 222 4.87 24.91 -20.02
N MET A 223 4.72 25.12 -21.34
CA MET A 223 5.40 24.34 -22.36
C MET A 223 6.93 24.44 -22.24
N SER A 224 7.47 25.64 -21.93
CA SER A 224 8.91 25.84 -21.72
C SER A 224 9.41 25.09 -20.47
N LYS A 225 8.64 25.10 -19.36
CA LYS A 225 8.97 24.34 -18.15
C LYS A 225 8.98 22.84 -18.43
N PHE A 226 7.90 22.33 -19.07
CA PHE A 226 7.79 20.93 -19.47
C PHE A 226 8.97 20.49 -20.34
N LYS A 227 9.30 21.29 -21.38
CA LYS A 227 10.40 20.99 -22.30
C LYS A 227 11.72 20.81 -21.56
N LYS A 228 12.08 21.72 -20.64
CA LYS A 228 13.31 21.60 -19.83
C LYS A 228 13.35 20.31 -19.00
N GLY A 229 12.24 19.95 -18.37
CA GLY A 229 12.13 18.71 -17.62
C GLY A 229 12.26 17.48 -18.51
N ASN A 230 11.59 17.49 -19.65
CA ASN A 230 11.58 16.40 -20.63
C ASN A 230 12.94 16.19 -21.31
N ASP A 231 13.65 17.28 -21.64
CA ASP A 231 15.03 17.22 -22.19
C ASP A 231 15.98 16.61 -21.16
N ARG A 232 15.90 17.02 -19.89
CA ARG A 232 16.68 16.42 -18.79
C ARG A 232 16.37 14.94 -18.59
N TRP A 233 15.10 14.56 -18.69
CA TRP A 233 14.72 13.14 -18.64
C TRP A 233 15.34 12.35 -19.79
N LEU A 234 15.32 12.90 -21.02
CA LEU A 234 15.94 12.26 -22.18
C LEU A 234 17.44 12.01 -21.99
N GLU A 235 18.18 12.99 -21.41
CA GLU A 235 19.60 12.81 -21.08
C GLU A 235 19.82 11.68 -20.07
N THR A 236 19.03 11.64 -18.99
CA THR A 236 19.13 10.58 -17.97
C THR A 236 18.73 9.21 -18.53
N LYS A 237 17.78 9.17 -19.47
CA LYS A 237 17.34 7.97 -20.18
C LYS A 237 18.45 7.44 -21.09
N ASN A 238 19.14 8.33 -21.79
CA ASN A 238 20.30 7.99 -22.64
C ASN A 238 21.44 7.37 -21.81
N ASP A 239 21.80 7.95 -20.65
CA ASP A 239 22.80 7.34 -19.74
C ASP A 239 22.36 5.96 -19.27
N SER A 240 21.08 5.80 -18.90
CA SER A 240 20.52 4.52 -18.49
C SER A 240 20.64 3.44 -19.58
N TYR A 241 20.27 3.77 -20.81
CA TYR A 241 20.40 2.85 -21.95
C TYR A 241 21.85 2.56 -22.33
N THR A 242 22.74 3.54 -22.22
CA THR A 242 24.18 3.31 -22.43
C THR A 242 24.73 2.29 -21.44
N ARG A 243 24.39 2.41 -20.14
CA ARG A 243 24.81 1.44 -19.11
C ARG A 243 24.19 0.05 -19.34
N MET A 244 22.92 0.01 -19.75
CA MET A 244 22.23 -1.22 -20.09
C MET A 244 22.89 -1.91 -21.31
N GLY A 245 23.20 -1.14 -22.35
CA GLY A 245 23.90 -1.66 -23.53
C GLY A 245 25.26 -2.23 -23.18
N LEU A 246 26.07 -1.51 -22.38
CA LEU A 246 27.38 -2.00 -21.91
C LEU A 246 27.26 -3.28 -21.07
N PHE A 247 26.23 -3.39 -20.22
CA PHE A 247 26.00 -4.58 -19.41
C PHE A 247 25.70 -5.81 -20.28
N HIS A 248 24.70 -5.72 -21.17
CA HIS A 248 24.30 -6.85 -22.00
C HIS A 248 25.35 -7.22 -23.05
N SER A 249 25.92 -6.22 -23.73
CA SER A 249 26.97 -6.48 -24.73
C SER A 249 28.24 -7.03 -24.11
N GLY A 250 28.59 -6.55 -22.90
CA GLY A 250 29.74 -7.07 -22.17
C GLY A 250 29.58 -8.53 -21.73
N LEU A 251 28.39 -8.92 -21.23
CA LEU A 251 28.11 -10.32 -20.93
C LEU A 251 28.22 -11.20 -22.17
N ASN A 252 27.64 -10.79 -23.28
CA ASN A 252 27.71 -11.52 -24.53
C ASN A 252 29.16 -11.63 -25.04
N TRP A 253 29.96 -10.56 -24.89
CA TRP A 253 31.39 -10.59 -25.25
C TRP A 253 32.20 -11.59 -24.41
N PHE A 254 31.97 -11.65 -23.08
CA PHE A 254 32.60 -12.70 -22.25
C PHE A 254 32.23 -14.10 -22.72
N MET A 255 30.93 -14.33 -23.05
CA MET A 255 30.50 -15.63 -23.59
C MET A 255 31.16 -15.97 -24.92
N SER A 256 31.33 -14.99 -25.81
CA SER A 256 32.05 -15.19 -27.07
C SER A 256 33.53 -15.54 -26.82
N ILE A 257 34.17 -14.88 -25.83
CA ILE A 257 35.54 -15.24 -25.42
C ILE A 257 35.60 -16.66 -24.89
N ILE A 258 34.68 -17.05 -23.99
CA ILE A 258 34.66 -18.42 -23.45
C ILE A 258 34.51 -19.45 -24.58
N ASN A 259 33.58 -19.23 -25.52
CA ASN A 259 33.42 -20.11 -26.68
C ASN A 259 34.66 -20.16 -27.57
N ALA A 260 35.32 -19.02 -27.80
CA ALA A 260 36.57 -18.98 -28.55
C ALA A 260 37.70 -19.75 -27.83
N VAL A 261 37.81 -19.61 -26.51
CA VAL A 261 38.76 -20.35 -25.66
C VAL A 261 38.48 -21.85 -25.72
N VAL A 262 37.20 -22.25 -25.62
CA VAL A 262 36.79 -23.66 -25.75
C VAL A 262 37.19 -24.21 -27.11
N LEU A 263 36.94 -23.46 -28.19
CA LEU A 263 37.30 -23.91 -29.55
C LEU A 263 38.82 -24.01 -29.75
N CYS A 264 39.58 -22.99 -29.31
CA CYS A 264 41.03 -22.96 -29.47
C CYS A 264 41.73 -24.04 -28.64
N PHE A 265 41.49 -24.06 -27.31
CA PHE A 265 42.15 -25.05 -26.45
C PHE A 265 41.61 -26.47 -26.67
N GLY A 266 40.30 -26.61 -26.93
CA GLY A 266 39.67 -27.86 -27.29
C GLY A 266 40.24 -28.40 -28.60
N GLY A 267 40.44 -27.57 -29.62
CA GLY A 267 41.11 -27.94 -30.87
C GLY A 267 42.56 -28.40 -30.67
N ILE A 268 43.32 -27.68 -29.81
CA ILE A 268 44.67 -28.09 -29.44
C ILE A 268 44.66 -29.44 -28.71
N PHE A 269 43.72 -29.70 -27.82
CA PHE A 269 43.60 -30.95 -27.07
C PHE A 269 43.14 -32.11 -27.98
N ILE A 270 42.31 -31.85 -29.00
CA ILE A 270 41.95 -32.82 -30.03
C ILE A 270 43.20 -33.19 -30.85
N ALA A 271 43.98 -32.19 -31.31
CA ALA A 271 45.21 -32.43 -32.07
C ALA A 271 46.26 -33.19 -31.26
N LYS A 272 46.19 -33.23 -29.94
CA LYS A 272 47.05 -34.02 -29.02
C LYS A 272 46.37 -35.30 -28.54
N ASP A 273 45.27 -35.73 -29.13
CA ASP A 273 44.52 -36.95 -28.76
C ASP A 273 44.09 -36.98 -27.26
N VAL A 274 43.94 -35.80 -26.60
CA VAL A 274 43.53 -35.69 -25.18
C VAL A 274 42.02 -35.72 -25.03
N ILE A 275 41.27 -35.14 -25.97
CA ILE A 275 39.80 -35.15 -26.07
C ILE A 275 39.42 -35.43 -27.53
N ASN A 276 38.16 -35.78 -27.75
CA ASN A 276 37.62 -35.97 -29.09
C ASN A 276 36.61 -34.83 -29.47
N VAL A 277 36.10 -34.88 -30.71
CA VAL A 277 35.17 -33.87 -31.24
C VAL A 277 33.84 -33.87 -30.46
N ALA A 278 33.39 -35.05 -29.99
CA ALA A 278 32.16 -35.14 -29.17
C ALA A 278 32.32 -34.46 -27.81
N ASP A 279 33.51 -34.56 -27.21
CA ASP A 279 33.86 -33.86 -25.98
C ASP A 279 33.84 -32.35 -26.19
N LEU A 280 34.46 -31.86 -27.27
CA LEU A 280 34.45 -30.43 -27.61
C LEU A 280 33.00 -29.89 -27.77
N LEU A 281 32.15 -30.61 -28.50
CA LEU A 281 30.75 -30.27 -28.68
C LEU A 281 30.04 -30.21 -27.30
N THR A 282 30.31 -31.17 -26.43
CA THR A 282 29.77 -31.23 -25.08
C THR A 282 30.17 -30.01 -24.26
N PHE A 283 31.42 -29.57 -24.31
CA PHE A 283 31.90 -28.34 -23.66
C PHE A 283 31.15 -27.11 -24.15
N ILE A 284 30.97 -26.95 -25.48
CA ILE A 284 30.25 -25.83 -26.08
C ILE A 284 28.78 -25.79 -25.57
N LEU A 285 28.11 -26.94 -25.54
CA LEU A 285 26.72 -27.04 -25.07
C LEU A 285 26.58 -26.65 -23.58
N TYR A 286 27.49 -27.15 -22.71
CA TYR A 286 27.45 -26.77 -21.29
C TYR A 286 27.77 -25.31 -21.06
N VAL A 287 28.75 -24.75 -21.75
CA VAL A 287 29.10 -23.33 -21.65
C VAL A 287 27.88 -22.45 -22.01
N ASN A 288 27.19 -22.78 -23.10
CA ASN A 288 26.00 -22.03 -23.50
C ASN A 288 24.87 -22.17 -22.48
N ASN A 289 24.75 -23.32 -21.80
CA ASN A 289 23.76 -23.52 -20.75
C ASN A 289 24.08 -22.78 -19.42
N LEU A 290 25.30 -22.26 -19.24
CA LEU A 290 25.69 -21.50 -18.05
C LEU A 290 25.30 -20.01 -18.12
N ILE A 291 24.92 -19.47 -19.28
CA ILE A 291 24.60 -18.04 -19.42
C ILE A 291 23.36 -17.64 -18.62
N ASP A 292 22.29 -18.45 -18.68
CA ASP A 292 21.04 -18.16 -18.01
C ASP A 292 21.14 -18.20 -16.48
N PRO A 293 21.75 -19.22 -15.86
CA PRO A 293 22.07 -19.23 -14.44
C PRO A 293 22.81 -17.96 -13.95
N ILE A 294 23.80 -17.51 -14.74
CA ILE A 294 24.57 -16.30 -14.39
C ILE A 294 23.67 -15.06 -14.42
N LYS A 295 22.86 -14.90 -15.47
CA LYS A 295 21.89 -13.79 -15.56
C LYS A 295 20.88 -13.83 -14.41
N LYS A 296 20.36 -15.01 -14.06
CA LYS A 296 19.42 -15.21 -12.95
C LYS A 296 20.04 -14.80 -11.61
N LEU A 297 21.24 -15.24 -11.28
CA LEU A 297 21.95 -14.88 -10.05
C LEU A 297 22.23 -13.37 -9.95
N ILE A 298 22.54 -12.72 -11.08
CA ILE A 298 22.74 -11.26 -11.12
C ILE A 298 21.41 -10.53 -10.87
N ASN A 299 20.31 -10.98 -11.47
CA ASN A 299 18.98 -10.38 -11.27
C ASN A 299 18.44 -10.63 -9.87
N PHE A 300 18.69 -11.80 -9.31
CA PHE A 300 18.36 -12.15 -7.93
C PHE A 300 18.88 -11.11 -6.93
N THR A 301 20.07 -10.52 -7.14
CA THR A 301 20.62 -9.49 -6.23
C THR A 301 19.71 -8.27 -6.11
N GLU A 302 19.11 -7.81 -7.22
CA GLU A 302 18.18 -6.67 -7.20
C GLU A 302 16.84 -7.06 -6.58
N GLN A 303 16.30 -8.19 -6.97
CA GLN A 303 15.06 -8.75 -6.45
C GLN A 303 15.15 -8.97 -4.93
N PHE A 304 16.29 -9.48 -4.45
CA PHE A 304 16.58 -9.64 -3.03
C PHE A 304 16.56 -8.30 -2.30
N GLN A 305 17.23 -7.27 -2.83
CA GLN A 305 17.23 -5.93 -2.23
C GLN A 305 15.82 -5.33 -2.17
N ASN A 306 15.06 -5.39 -3.27
CA ASN A 306 13.71 -4.83 -3.32
C ASN A 306 12.78 -5.58 -2.35
N GLY A 307 12.80 -6.91 -2.37
CA GLY A 307 11.95 -7.73 -1.52
C GLY A 307 12.27 -7.57 -0.03
N ILE A 308 13.55 -7.50 0.36
CA ILE A 308 13.94 -7.24 1.76
C ILE A 308 13.53 -5.84 2.17
N THR A 309 13.75 -4.81 1.35
CA THR A 309 13.34 -3.44 1.66
C THR A 309 11.81 -3.32 1.77
N GLY A 310 11.07 -3.98 0.87
CA GLY A 310 9.62 -4.08 0.96
C GLY A 310 9.18 -4.76 2.26
N PHE A 311 9.84 -5.85 2.65
CA PHE A 311 9.55 -6.56 3.88
C PHE A 311 9.86 -5.74 5.14
N GLU A 312 10.94 -5.00 5.16
CA GLU A 312 11.25 -4.08 6.26
C GLU A 312 10.14 -3.04 6.45
N ARG A 313 9.67 -2.43 5.35
CA ARG A 313 8.56 -1.45 5.39
C ARG A 313 7.22 -2.10 5.79
N PHE A 314 6.97 -3.32 5.38
CA PHE A 314 5.81 -4.09 5.83
C PHE A 314 5.87 -4.31 7.34
N MET A 315 7.02 -4.74 7.86
CA MET A 315 7.21 -4.97 9.29
C MET A 315 7.17 -3.68 10.10
N GLU A 316 7.66 -2.55 9.58
CA GLU A 316 7.51 -1.24 10.22
C GLU A 316 6.04 -0.93 10.57
N ILE A 317 5.10 -1.26 9.67
CA ILE A 317 3.67 -1.08 9.95
C ILE A 317 3.16 -2.15 10.91
N MET A 318 3.49 -3.42 10.67
CA MET A 318 2.96 -4.54 11.46
C MET A 318 3.46 -4.57 12.91
N GLU A 319 4.63 -3.98 13.18
CA GLU A 319 5.22 -3.85 14.53
C GLU A 319 4.69 -2.63 15.29
N LEU A 320 4.02 -1.68 14.62
CA LEU A 320 3.38 -0.57 15.30
C LEU A 320 2.20 -1.08 16.13
N GLU A 321 2.23 -0.81 17.41
CA GLU A 321 1.07 -1.07 18.26
C GLU A 321 0.15 0.14 18.28
N PRO A 322 -1.17 -0.05 18.04
CA PRO A 322 -2.13 1.04 18.20
C PRO A 322 -2.09 1.55 19.65
N ASP A 323 -1.92 2.88 19.84
CA ASP A 323 -1.92 3.49 21.16
C ASP A 323 -3.30 3.40 21.82
N ILE A 324 -4.38 3.46 21.00
CA ILE A 324 -5.76 3.42 21.45
C ILE A 324 -6.33 2.02 21.23
N LYS A 325 -6.53 1.28 22.32
CA LYS A 325 -7.06 -0.10 22.33
C LYS A 325 -8.20 -0.22 23.33
N ASP A 326 -9.03 -1.23 23.14
CA ASP A 326 -9.98 -1.62 24.19
C ASP A 326 -9.21 -2.16 25.40
N ALA A 327 -9.58 -1.69 26.59
CA ALA A 327 -9.02 -2.26 27.82
C ALA A 327 -9.45 -3.73 27.94
N PRO A 328 -8.65 -4.61 28.59
CA PRO A 328 -9.00 -6.03 28.73
C PRO A 328 -10.36 -6.28 29.41
N GLN A 329 -10.86 -5.31 30.18
CA GLN A 329 -12.13 -5.36 30.90
C GLN A 329 -13.16 -4.36 30.33
N ALA A 330 -12.95 -3.85 29.10
CA ALA A 330 -13.84 -2.91 28.47
C ALA A 330 -15.25 -3.53 28.27
N LYS A 331 -16.27 -2.75 28.64
CA LYS A 331 -17.68 -3.17 28.58
C LYS A 331 -18.35 -2.60 27.33
N ASP A 332 -19.39 -3.26 26.86
CA ASP A 332 -20.30 -2.61 25.89
C ASP A 332 -21.02 -1.45 26.58
N ALA A 333 -20.98 -0.26 25.96
CA ALA A 333 -21.61 0.92 26.51
C ALA A 333 -23.16 0.87 26.54
N GLY A 334 -23.76 -0.07 25.80
CA GLY A 334 -25.21 -0.09 25.60
C GLY A 334 -25.71 1.20 24.97
N ILE A 335 -26.89 1.66 25.38
CA ILE A 335 -27.47 2.96 24.99
C ILE A 335 -27.09 3.97 26.07
N LEU A 336 -26.26 4.94 25.71
CA LEU A 336 -25.84 6.03 26.59
C LEU A 336 -26.93 7.11 26.69
N LYS A 337 -27.04 7.76 27.85
CA LYS A 337 -27.89 8.97 28.04
C LYS A 337 -27.18 10.20 27.50
N GLY A 338 -25.87 10.27 27.63
CA GLY A 338 -25.04 11.32 27.08
C GLY A 338 -24.69 12.45 28.05
N ASP A 339 -24.61 12.19 29.37
CA ASP A 339 -23.97 13.09 30.32
C ASP A 339 -22.46 13.02 30.20
N ILE A 340 -21.81 14.10 29.76
CA ILE A 340 -20.37 14.10 29.45
C ILE A 340 -19.65 15.02 30.44
N THR A 341 -18.60 14.51 31.09
CA THR A 341 -17.80 15.32 32.00
C THR A 341 -16.31 15.22 31.65
N PHE A 342 -15.68 16.37 31.47
CA PHE A 342 -14.23 16.53 31.37
C PHE A 342 -13.69 16.88 32.75
N ASN A 343 -12.78 16.08 33.30
CA ASN A 343 -12.17 16.28 34.60
C ASN A 343 -10.67 16.57 34.42
N GLN A 344 -10.26 17.82 34.61
CA GLN A 344 -8.87 18.29 34.52
C GLN A 344 -8.15 17.83 33.25
N VAL A 345 -8.84 17.83 32.10
CA VAL A 345 -8.32 17.30 30.85
C VAL A 345 -7.31 18.24 30.24
N THR A 346 -6.11 17.70 29.99
CA THR A 346 -5.03 18.36 29.22
C THR A 346 -4.72 17.52 28.00
N PHE A 347 -4.47 18.17 26.86
CA PHE A 347 -4.16 17.46 25.63
C PHE A 347 -3.00 18.09 24.84
N LYS A 348 -2.15 17.21 24.29
CA LYS A 348 -1.08 17.50 23.33
C LYS A 348 -1.14 16.48 22.18
N TYR A 349 -0.87 16.90 20.96
CA TYR A 349 -0.76 15.99 19.82
C TYR A 349 0.53 15.15 19.82
N SER A 350 1.58 15.64 20.45
CA SER A 350 2.83 14.90 20.68
C SER A 350 3.52 15.47 21.92
N GLU A 351 4.43 14.70 22.53
CA GLU A 351 5.15 15.12 23.74
C GLU A 351 5.97 16.39 23.53
N ASP A 352 6.53 16.57 22.33
CA ASP A 352 7.35 17.71 21.95
C ASP A 352 6.57 18.99 21.61
N LYS A 353 5.22 18.91 21.51
CA LYS A 353 4.37 20.06 21.19
C LYS A 353 3.80 20.70 22.46
N GLU A 354 3.49 21.98 22.35
CA GLU A 354 2.74 22.68 23.38
C GLU A 354 1.33 22.09 23.55
N ALA A 355 0.78 22.22 24.75
CA ALA A 355 -0.58 21.77 25.02
C ALA A 355 -1.59 22.60 24.24
N VAL A 356 -2.51 21.93 23.54
CA VAL A 356 -3.61 22.58 22.84
C VAL A 356 -4.56 23.25 23.83
N PHE A 357 -4.78 22.61 24.97
CA PHE A 357 -5.49 23.17 26.14
C PHE A 357 -5.04 22.45 27.41
N LYS A 358 -5.22 23.11 28.55
CA LYS A 358 -4.79 22.63 29.86
C LYS A 358 -5.95 22.66 30.84
N ASN A 359 -6.03 21.61 31.67
CA ASN A 359 -6.91 21.55 32.83
C ASN A 359 -8.41 21.89 32.56
N ILE A 360 -8.94 21.39 31.44
CA ILE A 360 -10.36 21.60 31.09
C ILE A 360 -11.23 20.86 32.09
N ASN A 361 -12.16 21.62 32.70
CA ASN A 361 -13.26 21.11 33.52
C ASN A 361 -14.57 21.55 32.89
N LEU A 362 -15.36 20.62 32.39
CA LEU A 362 -16.62 20.89 31.71
C LEU A 362 -17.61 19.76 31.95
N GLN A 363 -18.83 20.13 32.35
CA GLN A 363 -19.96 19.20 32.42
C GLN A 363 -20.99 19.57 31.36
N ILE A 364 -21.39 18.59 30.54
CA ILE A 364 -22.43 18.69 29.51
C ILE A 364 -23.53 17.71 29.91
N LYS A 365 -24.67 18.22 30.31
CA LYS A 365 -25.80 17.39 30.75
C LYS A 365 -26.43 16.62 29.61
N ALA A 366 -26.94 15.43 29.89
CA ALA A 366 -27.67 14.62 28.91
C ALA A 366 -28.84 15.44 28.30
N GLY A 367 -28.96 15.38 26.98
CA GLY A 367 -29.98 16.05 26.20
C GLY A 367 -29.77 17.57 26.01
N SER A 368 -28.70 18.18 26.56
CA SER A 368 -28.42 19.60 26.39
C SER A 368 -27.80 19.94 25.03
N TYR A 369 -28.00 21.16 24.58
CA TYR A 369 -27.42 21.71 23.36
C TYR A 369 -26.34 22.73 23.73
N VAL A 370 -25.06 22.39 23.51
CA VAL A 370 -23.87 23.15 23.91
C VAL A 370 -23.13 23.69 22.72
N ALA A 371 -22.83 24.98 22.67
CA ALA A 371 -22.01 25.60 21.65
C ALA A 371 -20.56 25.84 22.13
N LEU A 372 -19.58 25.37 21.40
CA LEU A 372 -18.15 25.68 21.60
C LEU A 372 -17.77 26.88 20.72
N VAL A 373 -17.30 27.94 21.32
CA VAL A 373 -16.93 29.20 20.67
C VAL A 373 -15.48 29.55 21.04
N GLY A 374 -14.76 30.26 20.18
CA GLY A 374 -13.38 30.70 20.42
C GLY A 374 -12.66 30.97 19.11
N MET A 375 -11.46 31.53 19.17
CA MET A 375 -10.63 31.80 18.00
C MET A 375 -10.30 30.53 17.23
N SER A 376 -9.91 30.65 15.95
CA SER A 376 -9.43 29.50 15.19
C SER A 376 -8.14 28.97 15.82
N GLY A 377 -8.03 27.65 15.89
CA GLY A 377 -6.82 26.98 16.44
C GLY A 377 -6.83 26.73 17.96
N VAL A 378 -7.78 27.26 18.76
CA VAL A 378 -7.80 27.07 20.23
C VAL A 378 -8.20 25.66 20.69
N GLY A 379 -8.41 24.70 19.76
CA GLY A 379 -8.64 23.30 20.13
C GLY A 379 -10.11 22.86 20.23
N LYS A 380 -11.08 23.61 19.69
CA LYS A 380 -12.51 23.23 19.69
C LYS A 380 -12.75 21.86 19.06
N THR A 381 -12.28 21.65 17.84
CA THR A 381 -12.38 20.36 17.11
C THR A 381 -11.62 19.26 17.85
N THR A 382 -10.45 19.56 18.38
CA THR A 382 -9.64 18.62 19.18
C THR A 382 -10.42 18.14 20.42
N MET A 383 -11.06 19.05 21.15
CA MET A 383 -11.88 18.70 22.31
C MET A 383 -13.02 17.74 21.94
N CYS A 384 -13.69 17.99 20.81
CA CYS A 384 -14.72 17.10 20.29
C CYS A 384 -14.19 15.72 19.86
N HIS A 385 -12.96 15.65 19.36
CA HIS A 385 -12.32 14.39 18.93
C HIS A 385 -11.89 13.50 20.10
N LEU A 386 -11.76 14.04 21.31
CA LEU A 386 -11.46 13.23 22.50
C LEU A 386 -12.68 12.39 22.95
N ILE A 387 -13.90 12.85 22.72
CA ILE A 387 -15.12 12.16 23.15
C ILE A 387 -15.26 10.77 22.50
N PRO A 388 -15.11 10.60 21.15
CA PRO A 388 -15.12 9.29 20.50
C PRO A 388 -13.79 8.52 20.61
N ARG A 389 -12.85 9.00 21.45
CA ARG A 389 -11.50 8.42 21.58
C ARG A 389 -10.79 8.32 20.23
N PHE A 390 -10.77 9.39 19.43
CA PHE A 390 -9.89 9.50 18.27
C PHE A 390 -8.48 9.82 18.71
N TYR A 391 -8.36 10.52 19.84
CA TYR A 391 -7.14 10.77 20.59
C TYR A 391 -7.42 10.52 22.08
N GLU A 392 -6.39 10.30 22.87
CA GLU A 392 -6.52 10.21 24.33
C GLU A 392 -5.96 11.46 25.02
N PRO A 393 -6.56 11.91 26.14
CA PRO A 393 -6.03 13.02 26.90
C PRO A 393 -4.65 12.70 27.47
N THR A 394 -3.75 13.70 27.46
CA THR A 394 -2.42 13.58 28.05
C THR A 394 -2.50 13.45 29.58
N SER A 395 -3.47 14.13 30.20
CA SER A 395 -3.81 13.99 31.62
C SER A 395 -5.27 14.32 31.85
N GLY A 396 -5.80 13.92 33.02
CA GLY A 396 -7.22 14.01 33.33
C GLY A 396 -8.01 12.83 32.74
N ASN A 397 -9.33 12.90 32.82
CA ASN A 397 -10.21 11.87 32.25
C ASN A 397 -11.52 12.47 31.72
N ILE A 398 -12.15 11.72 30.82
CA ILE A 398 -13.46 12.04 30.29
C ILE A 398 -14.41 10.92 30.70
N THR A 399 -15.56 11.28 31.25
CA THR A 399 -16.59 10.33 31.63
C THR A 399 -17.86 10.56 30.83
N ILE A 400 -18.57 9.48 30.51
CA ILE A 400 -19.92 9.53 29.92
C ILE A 400 -20.83 8.69 30.81
N ASP A 401 -21.94 9.28 31.26
CA ASP A 401 -22.89 8.69 32.22
C ASP A 401 -22.20 8.16 33.49
N GLY A 402 -21.18 8.90 33.98
CA GLY A 402 -20.41 8.59 35.19
C GLY A 402 -19.30 7.56 35.04
N ASN A 403 -19.16 6.87 33.89
CA ASN A 403 -18.11 5.92 33.63
C ASN A 403 -17.01 6.54 32.74
N ASN A 404 -15.75 6.16 32.98
CA ASN A 404 -14.65 6.60 32.14
C ASN A 404 -14.80 6.03 30.71
N ILE A 405 -14.59 6.88 29.68
CA ILE A 405 -14.68 6.44 28.28
C ILE A 405 -13.73 5.29 27.94
N ASN A 406 -12.65 5.11 28.72
CA ASN A 406 -11.69 4.02 28.56
C ASN A 406 -12.22 2.67 29.05
N GLU A 407 -13.32 2.67 29.83
CA GLU A 407 -13.96 1.44 30.30
C GLU A 407 -14.95 0.87 29.26
N TYR A 408 -15.25 1.61 28.21
CA TYR A 408 -16.10 1.17 27.12
C TYR A 408 -15.28 0.62 25.97
N THR A 409 -15.83 -0.36 25.23
CA THR A 409 -15.24 -0.76 23.96
C THR A 409 -15.39 0.36 22.94
N LEU A 410 -14.37 0.60 22.14
CA LEU A 410 -14.35 1.67 21.12
C LEU A 410 -15.55 1.59 20.17
N SER A 411 -15.93 0.37 19.78
CA SER A 411 -17.07 0.15 18.90
C SER A 411 -18.39 0.58 19.55
N SER A 412 -18.63 0.20 20.80
CA SER A 412 -19.87 0.55 21.50
C SER A 412 -19.96 2.03 21.84
N LEU A 413 -18.85 2.66 22.26
CA LEU A 413 -18.74 4.08 22.48
C LEU A 413 -19.07 4.87 21.20
N ARG A 414 -18.39 4.53 20.09
CA ARG A 414 -18.55 5.21 18.80
C ARG A 414 -19.93 4.99 18.16
N ARG A 415 -20.61 3.88 18.46
CA ARG A 415 -22.01 3.66 18.05
C ARG A 415 -22.95 4.72 18.64
N ASN A 416 -22.72 5.15 19.87
CA ASN A 416 -23.54 6.16 20.57
C ASN A 416 -23.21 7.61 20.17
N ILE A 417 -22.16 7.86 19.36
CA ILE A 417 -21.71 9.20 18.98
C ILE A 417 -21.87 9.37 17.47
N GLY A 418 -22.60 10.39 17.04
CA GLY A 418 -22.74 10.80 15.66
C GLY A 418 -21.97 12.09 15.40
N MET A 419 -21.16 12.11 14.35
CA MET A 419 -20.42 13.31 13.94
C MET A 419 -20.87 13.78 12.58
N VAL A 420 -21.13 15.09 12.45
CA VAL A 420 -21.30 15.76 11.17
C VAL A 420 -20.12 16.71 11.00
N ALA A 421 -19.17 16.32 10.15
CA ALA A 421 -17.94 17.06 9.94
C ALA A 421 -18.13 18.23 8.96
N GLN A 422 -17.21 19.19 8.99
CA GLN A 422 -17.12 20.30 8.05
C GLN A 422 -16.90 19.78 6.62
N ASP A 423 -15.88 18.94 6.43
CA ASP A 423 -15.60 18.30 5.17
C ASP A 423 -16.27 16.93 5.09
N VAL A 424 -17.33 16.83 4.30
CA VAL A 424 -18.08 15.60 4.13
C VAL A 424 -17.34 14.65 3.20
N TYR A 425 -17.02 13.47 3.72
CA TYR A 425 -16.48 12.38 2.92
C TYR A 425 -17.58 11.40 2.47
N LEU A 426 -17.75 11.27 1.15
CA LEU A 426 -18.64 10.29 0.54
C LEU A 426 -17.78 9.24 -0.19
N PHE A 427 -18.09 7.97 0.03
CA PHE A 427 -17.42 6.86 -0.65
C PHE A 427 -17.88 6.76 -2.11
N ALA A 428 -17.02 6.24 -2.97
CA ALA A 428 -17.42 5.89 -4.32
C ALA A 428 -18.47 4.77 -4.25
N GLY A 429 -19.65 5.04 -4.82
CA GLY A 429 -20.81 4.16 -4.74
C GLY A 429 -22.10 4.91 -5.03
N THR A 430 -23.22 4.28 -4.76
CA THR A 430 -24.56 4.87 -4.91
C THR A 430 -24.92 5.75 -3.71
N VAL A 431 -25.96 6.57 -3.85
CA VAL A 431 -26.54 7.33 -2.73
C VAL A 431 -27.00 6.37 -1.63
N MET A 432 -27.70 5.28 -1.99
CA MET A 432 -28.20 4.26 -1.06
C MET A 432 -27.07 3.68 -0.20
N GLU A 433 -25.98 3.21 -0.84
CA GLU A 433 -24.81 2.64 -0.15
C GLU A 433 -24.17 3.66 0.80
N ASN A 434 -24.07 4.90 0.36
CA ASN A 434 -23.50 5.96 1.16
C ASN A 434 -24.32 6.28 2.41
N VAL A 435 -25.64 6.29 2.35
CA VAL A 435 -26.48 6.52 3.55
C VAL A 435 -26.52 5.28 4.44
N ARG A 436 -26.62 4.07 3.85
CA ARG A 436 -26.61 2.78 4.56
C ARG A 436 -25.33 2.56 5.38
N TYR A 437 -24.23 3.24 5.03
CA TYR A 437 -23.00 3.23 5.82
C TYR A 437 -23.21 3.64 7.30
N GLY A 438 -24.27 4.37 7.62
CA GLY A 438 -24.65 4.71 9.00
C GLY A 438 -25.15 3.52 9.82
N LYS A 439 -25.79 2.54 9.15
CA LYS A 439 -26.32 1.28 9.74
C LYS A 439 -26.44 0.25 8.62
N GLU A 440 -25.49 -0.69 8.52
CA GLU A 440 -25.35 -1.62 7.41
C GLU A 440 -26.57 -2.52 7.21
N ASP A 441 -27.17 -3.00 8.31
CA ASP A 441 -28.33 -3.90 8.31
C ASP A 441 -29.67 -3.16 8.12
N SER A 442 -29.66 -1.88 7.72
CA SER A 442 -30.89 -1.09 7.54
C SER A 442 -31.66 -1.50 6.29
N THR A 443 -33.00 -1.43 6.40
CA THR A 443 -33.86 -1.62 5.24
C THR A 443 -33.84 -0.40 4.31
N GLU A 444 -34.36 -0.55 3.10
CA GLU A 444 -34.47 0.56 2.14
C GLU A 444 -35.41 1.65 2.67
N GLU A 445 -36.48 1.27 3.35
CA GLU A 445 -37.45 2.19 3.96
C GLU A 445 -36.80 3.02 5.08
N GLU A 446 -35.97 2.41 5.94
CA GLU A 446 -35.22 3.11 6.99
C GLU A 446 -34.26 4.15 6.38
N VAL A 447 -33.58 3.82 5.26
CA VAL A 447 -32.70 4.73 4.54
C VAL A 447 -33.49 5.90 3.94
N ILE A 448 -34.63 5.61 3.30
CA ILE A 448 -35.50 6.65 2.71
C ILE A 448 -36.03 7.59 3.81
N GLU A 449 -36.45 7.05 4.95
CA GLU A 449 -36.96 7.85 6.08
C GLU A 449 -35.85 8.73 6.67
N ALA A 450 -34.62 8.21 6.84
CA ALA A 450 -33.47 8.99 7.25
C ALA A 450 -33.16 10.14 6.27
N CYS A 451 -33.28 9.90 4.96
CA CYS A 451 -33.10 10.91 3.93
C CYS A 451 -34.22 11.98 3.95
N LYS A 452 -35.47 11.60 4.22
CA LYS A 452 -36.57 12.55 4.41
C LYS A 452 -36.31 13.46 5.62
N ASN A 453 -35.90 12.86 6.74
CA ASN A 453 -35.57 13.61 7.96
C ASN A 453 -34.38 14.57 7.77
N ALA A 454 -33.44 14.23 6.89
CA ALA A 454 -32.32 15.07 6.51
C ALA A 454 -32.62 16.08 5.38
N ASN A 455 -33.85 16.22 4.94
CA ASN A 455 -34.26 17.02 3.79
C ASN A 455 -33.49 16.65 2.50
N ALA A 456 -33.12 15.37 2.36
CA ALA A 456 -32.34 14.87 1.23
C ALA A 456 -33.19 14.17 0.16
N HIS A 457 -34.35 13.63 0.51
CA HIS A 457 -35.18 12.80 -0.36
C HIS A 457 -35.52 13.47 -1.69
N GLU A 458 -35.98 14.73 -1.67
CA GLU A 458 -36.42 15.43 -2.88
C GLU A 458 -35.29 15.57 -3.92
N PHE A 459 -34.10 16.04 -3.49
CA PHE A 459 -32.99 16.15 -4.45
C PHE A 459 -32.52 14.78 -4.95
N ILE A 460 -32.58 13.73 -4.10
CA ILE A 460 -32.22 12.37 -4.51
C ILE A 460 -33.15 11.88 -5.62
N MET A 461 -34.46 12.11 -5.48
CA MET A 461 -35.45 11.72 -6.49
C MET A 461 -35.28 12.48 -7.81
N ASN A 462 -34.66 13.65 -7.79
CA ASN A 462 -34.32 14.43 -8.99
C ASN A 462 -32.99 13.98 -9.65
N LEU A 463 -32.25 13.03 -9.05
CA LEU A 463 -31.08 12.43 -9.69
C LEU A 463 -31.52 11.38 -10.74
N PRO A 464 -30.70 11.12 -11.77
CA PRO A 464 -31.08 10.24 -12.89
C PRO A 464 -31.63 8.87 -12.47
N ASP A 465 -30.99 8.22 -11.45
CA ASP A 465 -31.35 6.91 -10.94
C ASP A 465 -31.82 6.95 -9.47
N GLY A 466 -32.25 8.12 -8.98
CA GLY A 466 -32.68 8.31 -7.59
C GLY A 466 -31.63 7.82 -6.60
N TYR A 467 -32.01 6.96 -5.67
CA TYR A 467 -31.14 6.37 -4.65
C TYR A 467 -30.02 5.49 -5.24
N ASN A 468 -30.20 4.93 -6.44
CA ASN A 468 -29.20 4.11 -7.13
C ASN A 468 -28.21 4.93 -7.95
N THR A 469 -28.33 6.26 -7.95
CA THR A 469 -27.39 7.14 -8.66
C THR A 469 -25.99 6.98 -8.10
N TYR A 470 -25.03 6.68 -8.98
CA TYR A 470 -23.62 6.59 -8.63
C TYR A 470 -22.99 7.98 -8.53
N ILE A 471 -22.52 8.35 -7.35
CA ILE A 471 -22.07 9.72 -7.03
C ILE A 471 -20.56 9.97 -7.24
N GLY A 472 -19.79 8.92 -7.56
CA GLY A 472 -18.34 9.01 -7.81
C GLY A 472 -17.51 9.20 -6.54
N GLN A 473 -16.18 9.33 -6.73
CA GLN A 473 -15.28 9.57 -5.60
C GLN A 473 -15.57 10.92 -4.95
N ARG A 474 -15.63 10.93 -3.60
CA ARG A 474 -15.93 12.12 -2.78
C ARG A 474 -17.23 12.84 -3.21
N GLY A 475 -18.15 12.15 -3.87
CA GLY A 475 -19.41 12.73 -4.31
C GLY A 475 -19.24 13.92 -5.27
N ILE A 476 -18.29 13.85 -6.20
CA ILE A 476 -17.92 14.97 -7.11
C ILE A 476 -19.11 15.53 -7.90
N LYS A 477 -20.15 14.72 -8.08
CA LYS A 477 -21.37 15.09 -8.82
C LYS A 477 -22.39 15.87 -7.97
N LEU A 478 -22.14 16.03 -6.66
CA LEU A 478 -23.07 16.66 -5.73
C LEU A 478 -22.58 18.03 -5.27
N SER A 479 -23.52 18.95 -5.01
CA SER A 479 -23.21 20.23 -4.37
C SER A 479 -22.81 20.04 -2.90
N GLY A 480 -22.14 21.04 -2.29
CA GLY A 480 -21.78 21.01 -0.88
C GLY A 480 -22.96 20.74 0.05
N GLY A 481 -24.09 21.42 -0.16
CA GLY A 481 -25.31 21.22 0.61
C GLY A 481 -25.94 19.83 0.42
N GLN A 482 -25.86 19.24 -0.77
CA GLN A 482 -26.31 17.88 -1.02
C GLN A 482 -25.46 16.86 -0.27
N LYS A 483 -24.12 17.01 -0.31
CA LYS A 483 -23.20 16.16 0.46
C LYS A 483 -23.48 16.24 1.95
N GLN A 484 -23.68 17.44 2.46
CA GLN A 484 -23.96 17.66 3.89
C GLN A 484 -25.25 16.97 4.31
N ARG A 485 -26.34 17.08 3.51
CA ARG A 485 -27.61 16.40 3.78
C ARG A 485 -27.47 14.87 3.77
N LEU A 486 -26.65 14.29 2.90
CA LEU A 486 -26.35 12.84 2.94
C LEU A 486 -25.56 12.45 4.18
N SER A 487 -24.61 13.28 4.64
CA SER A 487 -23.91 13.06 5.90
C SER A 487 -24.86 13.09 7.10
N ILE A 488 -25.79 14.04 7.12
CA ILE A 488 -26.82 14.12 8.15
C ILE A 488 -27.75 12.90 8.10
N ALA A 489 -28.14 12.43 6.90
CA ALA A 489 -28.95 11.22 6.73
C ALA A 489 -28.25 9.97 7.31
N ARG A 490 -26.93 9.84 7.14
CA ARG A 490 -26.13 8.78 7.80
C ARG A 490 -26.28 8.81 9.32
N VAL A 491 -26.26 10.01 9.91
CA VAL A 491 -26.36 10.18 11.36
C VAL A 491 -27.81 9.94 11.83
N PHE A 492 -28.82 10.32 11.08
CA PHE A 492 -30.22 9.95 11.36
C PHE A 492 -30.41 8.43 11.40
N LEU A 493 -29.87 7.74 10.39
CA LEU A 493 -29.95 6.27 10.28
C LEU A 493 -29.23 5.58 11.42
N LYS A 494 -28.07 6.10 11.84
CA LYS A 494 -27.29 5.61 12.99
C LYS A 494 -28.01 5.81 14.31
N ASN A 495 -28.80 6.87 14.47
CA ASN A 495 -29.59 7.24 15.65
C ASN A 495 -28.79 7.29 16.97
N PRO A 496 -27.70 8.07 17.07
CA PRO A 496 -26.88 8.15 18.27
C PRO A 496 -27.49 9.05 19.35
N SER A 497 -27.11 8.84 20.62
CA SER A 497 -27.52 9.69 21.76
C SER A 497 -26.69 10.97 21.90
N ILE A 498 -25.46 10.98 21.39
CA ILE A 498 -24.53 12.11 21.44
C ILE A 498 -24.24 12.57 20.02
N LEU A 499 -24.32 13.87 19.79
CA LEU A 499 -24.07 14.51 18.49
C LEU A 499 -22.93 15.52 18.59
N ILE A 500 -22.09 15.53 17.59
CA ILE A 500 -21.02 16.50 17.41
C ILE A 500 -21.16 17.11 16.02
N PHE A 501 -21.38 18.43 15.97
CA PHE A 501 -21.46 19.19 14.71
C PHE A 501 -20.23 20.08 14.59
N ASP A 502 -19.36 19.79 13.63
CA ASP A 502 -18.15 20.56 13.36
C ASP A 502 -18.38 21.43 12.12
N GLU A 503 -18.66 22.73 12.34
CA GLU A 503 -18.86 23.74 11.28
C GLU A 503 -19.76 23.30 10.10
N ALA A 504 -20.76 22.51 10.36
CA ALA A 504 -21.57 21.80 9.36
C ALA A 504 -22.26 22.69 8.30
N THR A 505 -22.18 24.02 8.40
CA THR A 505 -22.83 24.98 7.49
C THR A 505 -21.90 26.05 6.93
N SER A 506 -20.59 26.02 7.24
CA SER A 506 -19.65 27.14 6.96
C SER A 506 -19.44 27.43 5.47
N ALA A 507 -19.55 26.41 4.60
CA ALA A 507 -19.27 26.50 3.17
C ALA A 507 -20.52 26.47 2.27
N LEU A 508 -21.72 26.75 2.82
CA LEU A 508 -22.99 26.63 2.10
C LEU A 508 -23.54 28.00 1.70
N ASP A 509 -24.24 28.02 0.57
CA ASP A 509 -25.12 29.15 0.20
C ASP A 509 -26.30 29.28 1.15
N ASN A 510 -26.91 30.46 1.21
CA ASN A 510 -27.95 30.79 2.19
C ASN A 510 -29.17 29.85 2.15
N GLU A 511 -29.59 29.38 0.97
CA GLU A 511 -30.72 28.45 0.81
C GLU A 511 -30.36 27.06 1.34
N SER A 512 -29.23 26.51 0.91
CA SER A 512 -28.71 25.23 1.39
C SER A 512 -28.45 25.26 2.90
N GLU A 513 -27.93 26.35 3.43
CA GLU A 513 -27.71 26.53 4.86
C GLU A 513 -28.99 26.38 5.66
N LYS A 514 -30.08 27.06 5.23
CA LYS A 514 -31.39 26.99 5.92
C LYS A 514 -31.88 25.53 5.97
N ILE A 515 -31.86 24.84 4.85
CA ILE A 515 -32.33 23.45 4.74
C ILE A 515 -31.49 22.51 5.64
N VAL A 516 -30.15 22.67 5.63
CA VAL A 516 -29.23 21.89 6.46
C VAL A 516 -29.46 22.19 7.95
N LYS A 517 -29.62 23.45 8.32
CA LYS A 517 -29.87 23.86 9.70
C LYS A 517 -31.16 23.25 10.24
N GLU A 518 -32.26 23.28 9.49
CA GLU A 518 -33.52 22.64 9.88
C GLU A 518 -33.35 21.13 10.11
N ALA A 519 -32.57 20.46 9.27
CA ALA A 519 -32.23 19.02 9.43
C ALA A 519 -31.40 18.77 10.71
N LEU A 520 -30.38 19.62 10.99
CA LEU A 520 -29.56 19.52 12.20
C LEU A 520 -30.39 19.79 13.47
N GLU A 521 -31.26 20.80 13.48
CA GLU A 521 -32.16 21.10 14.62
C GLU A 521 -33.13 19.94 14.89
N ARG A 522 -33.66 19.30 13.83
CA ARG A 522 -34.48 18.09 13.95
C ARG A 522 -33.66 16.90 14.50
N LEU A 523 -32.42 16.73 14.04
CA LEU A 523 -31.52 15.68 14.50
C LEU A 523 -31.13 15.86 15.98
N ALA A 524 -30.96 17.11 16.44
CA ALA A 524 -30.54 17.44 17.80
C ALA A 524 -31.61 17.20 18.87
N LYS A 525 -32.91 17.08 18.50
CA LYS A 525 -34.01 16.90 19.46
C LYS A 525 -33.78 15.68 20.35
N ASN A 526 -33.85 15.88 21.67
CA ASN A 526 -33.73 14.87 22.72
C ASN A 526 -32.35 14.14 22.70
N ARG A 527 -31.30 14.81 22.22
CA ARG A 527 -29.93 14.27 22.19
C ARG A 527 -28.94 15.27 22.75
N THR A 528 -27.90 14.78 23.41
CA THR A 528 -26.77 15.62 23.81
C THR A 528 -26.05 16.11 22.58
N THR A 529 -26.05 17.41 22.34
CA THR A 529 -25.49 17.99 21.12
C THR A 529 -24.39 18.99 21.45
N ILE A 530 -23.23 18.80 20.87
CA ILE A 530 -22.10 19.72 20.93
C ILE A 530 -21.90 20.29 19.54
N VAL A 531 -21.91 21.61 19.42
CA VAL A 531 -21.73 22.30 18.15
C VAL A 531 -20.52 23.21 18.20
N ILE A 532 -19.59 23.05 17.25
CA ILE A 532 -18.51 24.01 17.01
C ILE A 532 -19.08 25.10 16.11
N ALA A 533 -19.31 26.27 16.69
CA ALA A 533 -20.04 27.32 16.02
C ALA A 533 -19.13 28.46 15.56
N HIS A 534 -19.21 28.77 14.27
CA HIS A 534 -18.61 29.94 13.63
C HIS A 534 -19.68 30.96 13.18
N ARG A 535 -20.97 30.60 13.27
CA ARG A 535 -22.08 31.49 12.89
C ARG A 535 -22.96 31.85 14.08
N LEU A 536 -23.29 33.13 14.20
CA LEU A 536 -24.10 33.71 15.27
C LEU A 536 -25.44 33.03 15.44
N SER A 537 -26.08 32.64 14.32
CA SER A 537 -27.40 32.00 14.34
C SER A 537 -27.43 30.64 15.03
N THR A 538 -26.29 29.94 15.03
CA THR A 538 -26.13 28.61 15.67
C THR A 538 -25.84 28.78 17.17
N ILE A 539 -25.10 29.83 17.53
CA ILE A 539 -24.69 30.12 18.92
C ILE A 539 -25.91 30.57 19.77
N LYS A 540 -26.79 31.39 19.21
CA LYS A 540 -27.96 31.94 19.95
C LYS A 540 -28.91 30.88 20.47
N ASN A 541 -29.03 29.77 19.78
CA ASN A 541 -29.97 28.69 20.13
C ASN A 541 -29.38 27.70 21.16
N ALA A 542 -28.12 27.88 21.55
CA ALA A 542 -27.48 26.99 22.52
C ALA A 542 -27.95 27.32 23.96
N GLU A 543 -28.26 26.26 24.72
CA GLU A 543 -28.59 26.37 26.14
C GLU A 543 -27.39 26.86 26.94
N THR A 544 -26.19 26.35 26.55
CA THR A 544 -24.93 26.72 27.16
C THR A 544 -23.90 27.01 26.06
N ILE A 545 -23.21 28.11 26.20
CA ILE A 545 -22.09 28.52 25.38
C ILE A 545 -20.84 28.37 26.22
N VAL A 546 -19.82 27.71 25.66
CA VAL A 546 -18.51 27.54 26.27
C VAL A 546 -17.48 28.26 25.41
N VAL A 547 -16.83 29.26 25.95
CA VAL A 547 -15.80 30.05 25.26
C VAL A 547 -14.43 29.43 25.60
N LEU A 548 -13.76 28.92 24.58
CA LEU A 548 -12.40 28.34 24.67
C LEU A 548 -11.36 29.39 24.30
N GLY A 549 -10.33 29.49 25.11
CA GLY A 549 -9.09 30.24 24.87
C GLY A 549 -7.84 29.38 24.99
N GLU A 550 -6.67 29.98 24.88
CA GLU A 550 -5.38 29.27 24.91
C GLU A 550 -5.12 28.54 26.23
N GLU A 551 -5.62 29.06 27.36
CA GLU A 551 -5.44 28.46 28.69
C GLU A 551 -6.59 27.53 29.11
N GLY A 552 -7.66 27.41 28.30
CA GLY A 552 -8.80 26.55 28.62
C GLY A 552 -10.14 27.27 28.45
N ILE A 553 -11.12 26.96 29.33
CA ILE A 553 -12.44 27.58 29.31
C ILE A 553 -12.36 28.96 29.97
N MET A 554 -12.62 29.99 29.19
CA MET A 554 -12.63 31.38 29.64
C MET A 554 -13.98 31.82 30.21
N GLU A 555 -15.06 31.45 29.54
CA GLU A 555 -16.41 31.83 29.90
C GLU A 555 -17.39 30.69 29.64
N GLN A 556 -18.43 30.59 30.45
CA GLN A 556 -19.52 29.63 30.28
C GLN A 556 -20.87 30.23 30.74
N GLY A 557 -21.87 30.11 29.90
CA GLY A 557 -23.22 30.63 30.24
C GLY A 557 -24.18 30.63 29.07
N SER A 558 -25.37 31.17 29.29
CA SER A 558 -26.30 31.41 28.20
C SER A 558 -25.91 32.64 27.39
N HIS A 559 -26.38 32.73 26.15
CA HIS A 559 -26.15 33.90 25.28
C HIS A 559 -26.40 35.24 25.99
N ARG A 560 -27.53 35.37 26.66
CA ARG A 560 -27.92 36.61 27.37
C ARG A 560 -26.92 36.97 28.48
N LYS A 561 -26.56 35.97 29.32
CA LYS A 561 -25.62 36.16 30.44
C LYS A 561 -24.24 36.60 29.94
N LEU A 562 -23.73 35.97 28.89
CA LEU A 562 -22.40 36.27 28.37
C LEU A 562 -22.32 37.62 27.63
N ILE A 563 -23.42 38.08 27.01
CA ILE A 563 -23.47 39.43 26.44
C ILE A 563 -23.48 40.50 27.55
N GLU A 564 -24.26 40.27 28.63
CA GLU A 564 -24.33 41.20 29.77
C GLU A 564 -22.97 41.30 30.53
N GLN A 565 -22.11 40.29 30.43
CA GLN A 565 -20.77 40.27 31.06
C GLN A 565 -19.74 41.12 30.30
N GLU A 566 -20.03 41.55 29.06
CA GLU A 566 -19.11 42.32 28.17
C GLU A 566 -17.71 41.73 28.04
N GLY A 567 -17.57 40.40 28.16
CA GLY A 567 -16.34 39.66 28.14
C GLY A 567 -15.86 39.26 26.73
N VAL A 568 -15.10 38.18 26.67
CA VAL A 568 -14.52 37.62 25.41
C VAL A 568 -15.64 37.21 24.44
N TYR A 569 -16.72 36.59 24.97
CA TYR A 569 -17.88 36.25 24.15
C TYR A 569 -18.52 37.45 23.47
N ALA A 570 -18.77 38.51 24.25
CA ALA A 570 -19.36 39.73 23.73
C ALA A 570 -18.49 40.40 22.64
N SER A 571 -17.17 40.37 22.86
CA SER A 571 -16.21 40.84 21.86
C SER A 571 -16.24 40.03 20.58
N LEU A 572 -16.22 38.67 20.66
CA LEU A 572 -16.35 37.79 19.51
C LEU A 572 -17.69 37.93 18.79
N TYR A 573 -18.77 38.19 19.54
CA TYR A 573 -20.08 38.38 18.98
C TYR A 573 -20.21 39.71 18.20
N ASN A 574 -19.54 40.77 18.63
CA ASN A 574 -19.61 42.10 17.99
C ASN A 574 -18.68 42.21 16.75
N ILE A 575 -17.71 41.30 16.60
CA ILE A 575 -16.81 41.25 15.44
C ILE A 575 -17.45 40.49 14.26
N ASN A 576 -18.35 39.57 14.52
CA ASN A 576 -19.05 38.74 13.54
C ASN A 576 -20.48 39.23 13.30
#